data_feef9f5aa0fc0106afe072cc780b80f8
#
_entry.id   feef9f5aa0fc0106afe072cc780b80f8
#
_cell.length_a   1.000
_cell.length_b   1.000
_cell.length_c   1.000
_cell.angle_alpha   90.00
_cell.angle_beta   90.00
_cell.angle_gamma   90.00
#
_symmetry.space_group_name_H-M   'P 1'
#
loop_
_entity.id
_entity.type
_entity.pdbx_description
1 polymer ?
#
loop_
_entity_poly.entity_id
_entity_poly.type
_entity_poly.pdbx_seq_one_letter_code
_entity_poly.pdbx_strand_id
1 'polypeptide(L)'
;GGDTQPSPYALGLLLIPVLAPFARHLLGRLSPEPELQLLVGLLIALVLGAELFKAVGVSGELGALVMGMVFANHPASKAIAAQLWGLREILLIAFFLRVGMQVPLDVQVLQQAWPFLLLLPVKMAVLFALLVVIRLRAYTAFLMSMTLFSYSEFALIVAAAWAEGGLIPDSVLPVVAVVVTLSFIISAPLNRFAHDLYARFEPLLVRFERGDRHPDEQPLTLGGASVLVIGMGRIGTAVFDRLTAAETKVVGIDADPSKLESHRGAGRRVVFADAEDPGFWAKLRLGKLRAVVLTMPEPDAQCWATRQLRAAGFEGVIAVSTRSRHTENQVKDAGATLIYDAHDAAGLGLGQALITCLDGGPSENPALR
;
A
#
# COMPACT_ATOMS: atom_id res chain seq x y z
N GLY A 1 -37.54 17.02 -0.52
CA GLY A 1 -37.93 15.91 -1.37
C GLY A 1 -37.96 16.36 -2.81
N GLY A 2 -36.82 16.42 -3.48
CA GLY A 2 -36.79 16.62 -4.94
C GLY A 2 -36.75 15.23 -5.56
N ASP A 3 -37.83 14.87 -6.27
CA ASP A 3 -37.83 13.76 -7.21
C ASP A 3 -36.74 14.02 -8.26
N THR A 4 -35.56 13.51 -8.01
CA THR A 4 -34.45 13.51 -8.97
C THR A 4 -34.69 12.37 -9.96
N GLN A 5 -35.76 12.47 -10.79
CA GLN A 5 -35.82 11.67 -11.97
C GLN A 5 -34.72 12.16 -12.92
N PRO A 6 -33.90 11.26 -13.45
CA PRO A 6 -32.86 11.65 -14.39
C PRO A 6 -33.50 12.41 -15.56
N SER A 7 -33.01 13.61 -15.79
CA SER A 7 -33.46 14.44 -16.93
C SER A 7 -33.23 13.68 -18.25
N PRO A 8 -34.07 13.86 -19.28
CA PRO A 8 -33.80 13.30 -20.60
C PRO A 8 -32.41 13.64 -21.15
N TYR A 9 -31.79 14.71 -20.65
CA TYR A 9 -30.39 15.08 -20.95
C TYR A 9 -29.35 14.11 -20.33
N ALA A 10 -29.74 13.24 -19.36
CA ALA A 10 -28.89 12.19 -18.86
C ALA A 10 -28.45 11.19 -19.94
N LEU A 11 -29.23 11.04 -21.00
CA LEU A 11 -28.83 10.27 -22.18
C LEU A 11 -27.56 10.81 -22.84
N GLY A 12 -27.25 12.10 -22.69
CA GLY A 12 -26.01 12.71 -23.14
C GLY A 12 -24.76 12.14 -22.45
N LEU A 13 -24.89 11.62 -21.24
CA LEU A 13 -23.78 10.96 -20.52
C LEU A 13 -23.30 9.68 -21.22
N LEU A 14 -24.13 9.04 -22.04
CA LEU A 14 -23.76 7.90 -22.88
C LEU A 14 -22.72 8.27 -23.95
N LEU A 15 -22.53 9.56 -24.24
CA LEU A 15 -21.50 10.04 -25.16
C LEU A 15 -20.11 10.13 -24.50
N ILE A 16 -20.01 10.03 -23.17
CA ILE A 16 -18.75 10.13 -22.45
C ILE A 16 -17.70 9.13 -22.98
N PRO A 17 -17.99 7.84 -23.19
CA PRO A 17 -17.02 6.91 -23.76
C PRO A 17 -16.52 7.30 -25.15
N VAL A 18 -17.37 7.94 -25.96
CA VAL A 18 -17.03 8.41 -27.31
C VAL A 18 -16.13 9.64 -27.25
N LEU A 19 -16.35 10.52 -26.29
CA LEU A 19 -15.53 11.74 -26.07
C LEU A 19 -14.25 11.45 -25.28
N ALA A 20 -14.16 10.31 -24.62
CA ALA A 20 -13.01 9.90 -23.81
C ALA A 20 -11.66 9.99 -24.54
N PRO A 21 -11.48 9.50 -25.79
CA PRO A 21 -10.20 9.59 -26.49
C PRO A 21 -9.80 11.04 -26.77
N PHE A 22 -10.75 11.91 -27.08
CA PHE A 22 -10.47 13.33 -27.28
C PHE A 22 -10.06 14.01 -25.96
N ALA A 23 -10.77 13.75 -24.88
CA ALA A 23 -10.43 14.28 -23.56
C ALA A 23 -9.05 13.77 -23.07
N ARG A 24 -8.71 12.51 -23.33
CA ARG A 24 -7.39 11.94 -23.05
C ARG A 24 -6.29 12.62 -23.88
N HIS A 25 -6.53 12.87 -25.15
CA HIS A 25 -5.57 13.56 -26.02
C HIS A 25 -5.31 14.99 -25.54
N LEU A 26 -6.34 15.69 -25.12
CA LEU A 26 -6.22 17.05 -24.55
C LEU A 26 -5.42 17.02 -23.24
N LEU A 27 -5.68 16.07 -22.35
CA LEU A 27 -4.93 15.89 -21.11
C LEU A 27 -3.45 15.62 -21.36
N GLY A 28 -3.12 14.87 -22.39
CA GLY A 28 -1.73 14.57 -22.77
C GLY A 28 -0.92 15.79 -23.22
N ARG A 29 -1.59 16.89 -23.61
CA ARG A 29 -0.95 18.17 -24.00
C ARG A 29 -0.76 19.12 -22.83
N LEU A 30 -1.38 18.83 -21.67
CA LEU A 30 -1.21 19.65 -20.47
C LEU A 30 0.18 19.38 -19.85
N SER A 31 0.79 20.43 -19.35
CA SER A 31 2.14 20.39 -18.78
C SER A 31 2.30 19.30 -17.72
N PRO A 32 3.48 18.67 -17.61
CA PRO A 32 3.77 17.70 -16.55
C PRO A 32 3.96 18.32 -15.16
N GLU A 33 3.74 19.61 -14.98
CA GLU A 33 3.90 20.30 -13.70
C GLU A 33 2.91 19.78 -12.64
N PRO A 34 3.39 19.43 -11.42
CA PRO A 34 2.55 18.83 -10.39
C PRO A 34 1.34 19.68 -9.98
N GLU A 35 1.51 21.01 -9.92
CA GLU A 35 0.45 21.93 -9.55
C GLU A 35 -0.67 21.97 -10.60
N LEU A 36 -0.29 21.95 -11.87
CA LEU A 36 -1.24 21.89 -12.97
C LEU A 36 -1.98 20.56 -13.03
N GLN A 37 -1.30 19.45 -12.70
CA GLN A 37 -1.92 18.12 -12.60
C GLN A 37 -2.98 18.08 -11.51
N LEU A 38 -2.72 18.70 -10.34
CA LEU A 38 -3.71 18.82 -9.26
C LEU A 38 -4.93 19.61 -9.71
N LEU A 39 -4.72 20.78 -10.34
CA LEU A 39 -5.80 21.63 -10.83
C LEU A 39 -6.67 20.90 -11.86
N VAL A 40 -6.04 20.23 -12.82
CA VAL A 40 -6.73 19.45 -13.85
C VAL A 40 -7.50 18.29 -13.21
N GLY A 41 -6.91 17.59 -12.25
CA GLY A 41 -7.58 16.51 -11.50
C GLY A 41 -8.83 17.01 -10.78
N LEU A 42 -8.75 18.19 -10.14
CA LEU A 42 -9.90 18.83 -9.49
C LEU A 42 -10.99 19.24 -10.49
N LEU A 43 -10.61 19.84 -11.61
CA LEU A 43 -11.58 20.20 -12.66
C LEU A 43 -12.30 18.96 -13.21
N ILE A 44 -11.57 17.89 -13.46
CA ILE A 44 -12.17 16.61 -13.93
C ILE A 44 -13.11 16.06 -12.87
N ALA A 45 -12.70 15.99 -11.60
CA ALA A 45 -13.51 15.37 -10.56
C ALA A 45 -14.72 16.23 -10.17
N LEU A 46 -14.54 17.52 -9.96
CA LEU A 46 -15.59 18.40 -9.43
C LEU A 46 -16.49 18.98 -10.53
N VAL A 47 -15.92 19.50 -11.59
CA VAL A 47 -16.72 20.17 -12.64
C VAL A 47 -17.29 19.15 -13.62
N LEU A 48 -16.45 18.34 -14.25
CA LEU A 48 -16.90 17.35 -15.24
C LEU A 48 -17.54 16.12 -14.58
N GLY A 49 -17.07 15.72 -13.41
CA GLY A 49 -17.64 14.63 -12.65
C GLY A 49 -18.86 15.08 -11.86
N ALA A 50 -18.67 15.83 -10.79
CA ALA A 50 -19.74 16.09 -9.85
C ALA A 50 -20.81 17.06 -10.40
N GLU A 51 -20.44 18.24 -10.85
CA GLU A 51 -21.41 19.30 -11.21
C GLU A 51 -22.17 18.96 -12.51
N LEU A 52 -21.49 18.43 -13.54
CA LEU A 52 -22.15 18.05 -14.78
C LEU A 52 -23.18 16.94 -14.55
N PHE A 53 -22.88 15.95 -13.71
CA PHE A 53 -23.79 14.85 -13.41
C PHE A 53 -24.97 15.30 -12.55
N LYS A 54 -24.75 16.17 -11.57
CA LYS A 54 -25.82 16.79 -10.78
C LYS A 54 -26.77 17.60 -11.66
N ALA A 55 -26.24 18.35 -12.63
CA ALA A 55 -27.07 19.15 -13.55
C ALA A 55 -28.07 18.32 -14.38
N VAL A 56 -27.77 17.04 -14.59
CA VAL A 56 -28.67 16.11 -15.32
C VAL A 56 -29.47 15.18 -14.39
N GLY A 57 -29.42 15.43 -13.06
CA GLY A 57 -30.19 14.66 -12.07
C GLY A 57 -29.54 13.34 -11.65
N VAL A 58 -28.24 13.19 -11.84
CA VAL A 58 -27.46 12.02 -11.40
C VAL A 58 -26.52 12.43 -10.25
N SER A 59 -26.18 11.48 -9.35
CA SER A 59 -25.31 11.84 -8.23
C SER A 59 -23.92 12.27 -8.68
N GLY A 60 -23.37 13.31 -8.02
CA GLY A 60 -22.04 13.84 -8.35
C GLY A 60 -20.92 12.83 -8.06
N GLU A 61 -21.11 11.97 -7.05
CA GLU A 61 -20.16 10.91 -6.68
C GLU A 61 -20.02 9.89 -7.83
N LEU A 62 -21.16 9.49 -8.43
CA LEU A 62 -21.16 8.61 -9.59
C LEU A 62 -20.45 9.28 -10.76
N GLY A 63 -20.68 10.59 -10.96
CA GLY A 63 -20.03 11.37 -12.01
C GLY A 63 -18.52 11.38 -11.84
N ALA A 64 -18.01 11.68 -10.64
CA ALA A 64 -16.58 11.67 -10.35
C ALA A 64 -15.95 10.28 -10.57
N LEU A 65 -16.66 9.20 -10.19
CA LEU A 65 -16.23 7.82 -10.42
C LEU A 65 -16.13 7.49 -11.92
N VAL A 66 -17.15 7.85 -12.70
CA VAL A 66 -17.17 7.64 -14.17
C VAL A 66 -16.02 8.39 -14.83
N MET A 67 -15.77 9.64 -14.44
CA MET A 67 -14.65 10.41 -14.99
C MET A 67 -13.31 9.79 -14.60
N GLY A 68 -13.16 9.29 -13.37
CA GLY A 68 -11.98 8.52 -12.95
C GLY A 68 -11.74 7.29 -13.84
N MET A 69 -12.77 6.51 -14.14
CA MET A 69 -12.68 5.36 -15.06
C MET A 69 -12.31 5.77 -16.49
N VAL A 70 -12.86 6.87 -16.99
CA VAL A 70 -12.53 7.40 -18.33
C VAL A 70 -11.06 7.72 -18.47
N PHE A 71 -10.43 8.26 -17.42
CA PHE A 71 -9.01 8.64 -17.45
C PHE A 71 -8.07 7.57 -16.90
N ALA A 72 -8.56 6.47 -16.35
CA ALA A 72 -7.76 5.46 -15.66
C ALA A 72 -6.53 4.94 -16.46
N ASN A 73 -6.70 4.76 -17.77
CA ASN A 73 -5.65 4.24 -18.65
C ASN A 73 -4.74 5.32 -19.27
N HIS A 74 -4.87 6.58 -18.86
CA HIS A 74 -4.00 7.64 -19.38
C HIS A 74 -2.65 7.66 -18.63
N PRO A 75 -1.50 7.88 -19.29
CA PRO A 75 -0.18 7.93 -18.63
C PRO A 75 -0.08 8.91 -17.46
N ALA A 76 -0.71 10.09 -17.57
CA ALA A 76 -0.74 11.09 -16.50
C ALA A 76 -1.67 10.74 -15.32
N SER A 77 -2.52 9.73 -15.44
CA SER A 77 -3.53 9.41 -14.40
C SER A 77 -2.91 9.07 -13.05
N LYS A 78 -1.79 8.34 -13.06
CA LYS A 78 -1.08 7.97 -11.83
C LYS A 78 -0.54 9.19 -11.11
N ALA A 79 0.01 10.17 -11.84
CA ALA A 79 0.53 11.40 -11.27
C ALA A 79 -0.60 12.28 -10.72
N ILE A 80 -1.69 12.45 -11.48
CA ILE A 80 -2.89 13.18 -11.05
C ILE A 80 -3.49 12.53 -9.80
N ALA A 81 -3.66 11.21 -9.79
CA ALA A 81 -4.17 10.48 -8.64
C ALA A 81 -3.30 10.66 -7.40
N ALA A 82 -1.97 10.63 -7.55
CA ALA A 82 -1.03 10.86 -6.44
C ALA A 82 -1.18 12.25 -5.82
N GLN A 83 -1.38 13.30 -6.64
CA GLN A 83 -1.61 14.65 -6.16
C GLN A 83 -2.97 14.79 -5.47
N LEU A 84 -4.02 14.21 -6.04
CA LEU A 84 -5.36 14.21 -5.44
C LEU A 84 -5.40 13.43 -4.13
N TRP A 85 -4.54 12.41 -3.97
CA TRP A 85 -4.46 11.62 -2.75
C TRP A 85 -4.06 12.45 -1.53
N GLY A 86 -3.06 13.34 -1.68
CA GLY A 86 -2.68 14.26 -0.60
C GLY A 86 -3.79 15.25 -0.25
N LEU A 87 -4.50 15.77 -1.25
CA LEU A 87 -5.64 16.65 -1.02
C LEU A 87 -6.80 15.94 -0.33
N ARG A 88 -7.06 14.68 -0.68
CA ARG A 88 -8.08 13.85 -0.02
C ARG A 88 -7.85 13.77 1.48
N GLU A 89 -6.61 13.55 1.93
CA GLU A 89 -6.27 13.50 3.35
C GLU A 89 -6.65 14.79 4.07
N ILE A 90 -6.31 15.95 3.49
CA ILE A 90 -6.62 17.25 4.08
C ILE A 90 -8.14 17.46 4.15
N LEU A 91 -8.87 17.11 3.09
CA LEU A 91 -10.33 17.23 3.05
C LEU A 91 -11.02 16.29 4.04
N LEU A 92 -10.50 15.07 4.21
CA LEU A 92 -11.00 14.12 5.21
C LEU A 92 -10.79 14.66 6.64
N ILE A 93 -9.62 15.20 6.94
CA ILE A 93 -9.36 15.83 8.25
C ILE A 93 -10.34 16.98 8.50
N ALA A 94 -10.52 17.87 7.52
CA ALA A 94 -11.47 18.99 7.62
C ALA A 94 -12.92 18.51 7.80
N PHE A 95 -13.31 17.46 7.08
CA PHE A 95 -14.63 16.86 7.20
C PHE A 95 -14.87 16.26 8.61
N PHE A 96 -13.93 15.45 9.11
CA PHE A 96 -14.06 14.88 10.46
C PHE A 96 -14.05 15.96 11.55
N LEU A 97 -13.22 16.99 11.39
CA LEU A 97 -13.21 18.12 12.32
C LEU A 97 -14.56 18.84 12.33
N ARG A 98 -15.12 19.14 11.15
CA ARG A 98 -16.46 19.76 11.02
C ARG A 98 -17.54 18.88 11.66
N VAL A 99 -17.56 17.59 11.36
CA VAL A 99 -18.53 16.66 11.95
C VAL A 99 -18.36 16.59 13.46
N GLY A 100 -17.11 16.48 13.96
CA GLY A 100 -16.84 16.43 15.39
C GLY A 100 -17.27 17.66 16.16
N MET A 101 -17.14 18.86 15.54
CA MET A 101 -17.63 20.11 16.15
C MET A 101 -19.16 20.25 16.17
N GLN A 102 -19.88 19.55 15.32
CA GLN A 102 -21.35 19.59 15.24
C GLN A 102 -22.03 18.53 16.11
N VAL A 103 -21.29 17.49 16.48
CA VAL A 103 -21.83 16.38 17.28
C VAL A 103 -21.78 16.75 18.77
N PRO A 104 -22.92 16.93 19.46
CA PRO A 104 -22.93 17.05 20.90
C PRO A 104 -22.45 15.71 21.50
N LEU A 105 -21.39 15.77 22.31
CA LEU A 105 -20.93 14.61 23.09
C LEU A 105 -21.86 14.43 24.30
N ASP A 106 -23.08 13.98 24.03
CA ASP A 106 -24.04 13.66 25.07
C ASP A 106 -23.91 12.18 25.50
N VAL A 107 -24.18 11.91 26.77
CA VAL A 107 -24.16 10.56 27.33
C VAL A 107 -25.13 9.63 26.57
N GLN A 108 -26.25 10.16 26.09
CA GLN A 108 -27.21 9.39 25.30
C GLN A 108 -26.60 8.91 23.96
N VAL A 109 -25.86 9.75 23.27
CA VAL A 109 -25.15 9.39 22.00
C VAL A 109 -24.11 8.30 22.25
N LEU A 110 -23.34 8.41 23.35
CA LEU A 110 -22.36 7.40 23.74
C LEU A 110 -23.02 6.06 24.09
N GLN A 111 -24.16 6.09 24.82
CA GLN A 111 -24.92 4.88 25.12
C GLN A 111 -25.49 4.21 23.87
N GLN A 112 -25.90 4.98 22.86
CA GLN A 112 -26.36 4.44 21.58
C GLN A 112 -25.20 3.94 20.70
N ALA A 113 -24.02 4.52 20.82
CA ALA A 113 -22.82 4.12 20.07
C ALA A 113 -22.19 2.82 20.60
N TRP A 114 -22.30 2.54 21.91
CA TRP A 114 -21.65 1.42 22.57
C TRP A 114 -21.91 0.04 21.94
N PRO A 115 -23.16 -0.36 21.58
CA PRO A 115 -23.41 -1.66 20.97
C PRO A 115 -22.67 -1.85 19.65
N PHE A 116 -22.53 -0.79 18.85
CA PHE A 116 -21.79 -0.84 17.57
C PHE A 116 -20.28 -1.03 17.80
N LEU A 117 -19.72 -0.43 18.85
CA LEU A 117 -18.32 -0.65 19.20
C LEU A 117 -18.06 -2.09 19.67
N LEU A 118 -19.02 -2.70 20.39
CA LEU A 118 -18.94 -4.11 20.77
C LEU A 118 -19.03 -5.07 19.58
N LEU A 119 -19.61 -4.64 18.47
CA LEU A 119 -19.64 -5.42 17.24
C LEU A 119 -18.29 -5.45 16.50
N LEU A 120 -17.36 -4.55 16.79
CA LEU A 120 -16.06 -4.52 16.13
C LEU A 120 -15.24 -5.83 16.30
N PRO A 121 -15.06 -6.38 17.50
CA PRO A 121 -14.40 -7.68 17.66
C PRO A 121 -15.13 -8.82 16.95
N VAL A 122 -16.46 -8.79 16.95
CA VAL A 122 -17.28 -9.80 16.25
C VAL A 122 -17.06 -9.70 14.74
N LYS A 123 -17.10 -8.48 14.19
CA LYS A 123 -16.79 -8.21 12.78
C LYS A 123 -15.40 -8.73 12.40
N MET A 124 -14.40 -8.44 13.24
CA MET A 124 -13.04 -8.93 13.04
C MET A 124 -12.97 -10.46 13.03
N ALA A 125 -13.62 -11.12 13.99
CA ALA A 125 -13.65 -12.58 14.07
C ALA A 125 -14.35 -13.21 12.85
N VAL A 126 -15.44 -12.62 12.37
CA VAL A 126 -16.16 -13.06 11.17
C VAL A 126 -15.28 -12.88 9.92
N LEU A 127 -14.63 -11.73 9.76
CA LEU A 127 -13.71 -11.48 8.64
C LEU A 127 -12.54 -12.48 8.66
N PHE A 128 -11.91 -12.68 9.81
CA PHE A 128 -10.86 -13.66 9.99
C PHE A 128 -11.33 -15.06 9.57
N ALA A 129 -12.49 -15.50 10.08
CA ALA A 129 -13.04 -16.80 9.76
C ALA A 129 -13.34 -16.95 8.24
N LEU A 130 -13.90 -15.93 7.59
CA LEU A 130 -14.16 -15.93 6.15
C LEU A 130 -12.86 -16.05 5.35
N LEU A 131 -11.81 -15.29 5.72
CA LEU A 131 -10.53 -15.31 5.04
C LEU A 131 -9.82 -16.66 5.20
N VAL A 132 -9.90 -17.28 6.36
CA VAL A 132 -9.40 -18.65 6.59
C VAL A 132 -10.21 -19.68 5.80
N VAL A 133 -11.53 -19.51 5.65
CA VAL A 133 -12.37 -20.38 4.80
C VAL A 133 -11.94 -20.31 3.33
N ILE A 134 -11.50 -19.15 2.84
CA ILE A 134 -10.94 -18.95 1.49
C ILE A 134 -9.51 -19.50 1.38
N ARG A 135 -8.99 -20.15 2.44
CA ARG A 135 -7.66 -20.78 2.51
C ARG A 135 -6.48 -19.81 2.61
N LEU A 136 -6.72 -18.60 3.05
CA LEU A 136 -5.63 -17.69 3.41
C LEU A 136 -4.98 -18.16 4.72
N ARG A 137 -3.68 -17.86 4.88
CA ARG A 137 -2.93 -18.13 6.11
C ARG A 137 -3.50 -17.33 7.27
N ALA A 138 -3.37 -17.86 8.49
CA ALA A 138 -3.82 -17.17 9.70
C ALA A 138 -3.18 -15.79 9.84
N TYR A 139 -1.91 -15.63 9.47
CA TYR A 139 -1.20 -14.35 9.45
C TYR A 139 -1.86 -13.34 8.52
N THR A 140 -2.03 -13.68 7.25
CA THR A 140 -2.67 -12.82 6.25
C THR A 140 -4.11 -12.48 6.64
N ALA A 141 -4.87 -13.49 7.05
CA ALA A 141 -6.26 -13.34 7.48
C ALA A 141 -6.38 -12.41 8.70
N PHE A 142 -5.46 -12.52 9.67
CA PHE A 142 -5.45 -11.68 10.87
C PHE A 142 -5.12 -10.23 10.53
N LEU A 143 -4.04 -9.97 9.78
CA LEU A 143 -3.65 -8.62 9.39
C LEU A 143 -4.72 -7.93 8.53
N MET A 144 -5.31 -8.63 7.56
CA MET A 144 -6.41 -8.08 6.76
C MET A 144 -7.63 -7.77 7.63
N SER A 145 -7.97 -8.64 8.60
CA SER A 145 -9.08 -8.40 9.52
C SER A 145 -8.83 -7.20 10.44
N MET A 146 -7.57 -6.99 10.85
CA MET A 146 -7.13 -5.81 11.60
C MET A 146 -7.24 -4.53 10.78
N THR A 147 -6.76 -4.55 9.54
CA THR A 147 -6.84 -3.39 8.64
C THR A 147 -8.28 -2.98 8.38
N LEU A 148 -9.19 -3.95 8.27
CA LEU A 148 -10.62 -3.74 8.07
C LEU A 148 -11.42 -3.61 9.39
N PHE A 149 -10.74 -3.46 10.52
CA PHE A 149 -11.38 -3.41 11.84
C PHE A 149 -12.32 -2.22 12.00
N SER A 150 -11.90 -1.01 11.61
CA SER A 150 -12.69 0.21 11.74
C SER A 150 -13.96 0.20 10.88
N TYR A 151 -14.90 1.06 11.22
CA TYR A 151 -16.01 1.40 10.33
C TYR A 151 -15.52 2.38 9.26
N SER A 152 -16.15 2.34 8.10
CA SER A 152 -15.79 3.23 6.99
C SER A 152 -16.36 4.63 7.19
N GLU A 153 -15.61 5.65 6.81
CA GLU A 153 -16.08 7.03 6.72
C GLU A 153 -17.27 7.22 5.78
N PHE A 154 -17.39 6.36 4.79
CA PHE A 154 -18.55 6.38 3.88
C PHE A 154 -19.88 6.13 4.59
N ALA A 155 -19.87 5.47 5.76
CA ALA A 155 -21.07 5.31 6.58
C ALA A 155 -21.68 6.67 6.98
N LEU A 156 -20.84 7.70 7.24
CA LEU A 156 -21.31 9.06 7.53
C LEU A 156 -21.97 9.72 6.32
N ILE A 157 -21.38 9.55 5.13
CA ILE A 157 -21.92 10.11 3.89
C ILE A 157 -23.30 9.49 3.59
N VAL A 158 -23.39 8.17 3.72
CA VAL A 158 -24.65 7.44 3.51
C VAL A 158 -25.69 7.84 4.57
N ALA A 159 -25.29 7.93 5.84
CA ALA A 159 -26.20 8.35 6.90
C ALA A 159 -26.71 9.79 6.69
N ALA A 160 -25.82 10.71 6.27
CA ALA A 160 -26.23 12.09 5.97
C ALA A 160 -27.23 12.14 4.81
N ALA A 161 -26.96 11.43 3.71
CA ALA A 161 -27.89 11.35 2.57
C ALA A 161 -29.25 10.75 2.94
N TRP A 162 -29.26 9.75 3.80
CA TRP A 162 -30.50 9.13 4.28
C TRP A 162 -31.28 10.04 5.24
N ALA A 163 -30.58 10.79 6.09
CA ALA A 163 -31.21 11.80 6.96
C ALA A 163 -31.83 12.93 6.12
N GLU A 164 -31.11 13.48 5.15
CA GLU A 164 -31.64 14.46 4.20
C GLU A 164 -32.85 13.95 3.41
N GLY A 165 -32.84 12.67 3.04
CA GLY A 165 -33.97 11.99 2.38
C GLY A 165 -35.12 11.62 3.30
N GLY A 166 -35.01 11.87 4.62
CA GLY A 166 -36.04 11.53 5.61
C GLY A 166 -36.20 10.02 5.85
N LEU A 167 -35.21 9.21 5.43
CA LEU A 167 -35.22 7.75 5.61
C LEU A 167 -34.81 7.34 7.02
N ILE A 168 -33.98 8.15 7.67
CA ILE A 168 -33.57 7.96 9.06
C ILE A 168 -33.73 9.27 9.84
N PRO A 169 -33.96 9.21 11.17
CA PRO A 169 -34.00 10.41 12.02
C PRO A 169 -32.64 11.12 12.06
N ASP A 170 -32.63 12.44 12.13
CA ASP A 170 -31.41 13.26 12.25
C ASP A 170 -30.57 12.89 13.48
N SER A 171 -31.20 12.33 14.52
CA SER A 171 -30.53 11.87 15.75
C SER A 171 -29.57 10.70 15.52
N VAL A 172 -29.66 9.98 14.40
CA VAL A 172 -28.77 8.86 14.06
C VAL A 172 -27.41 9.34 13.60
N LEU A 173 -27.33 10.48 12.91
CA LEU A 173 -26.08 11.01 12.35
C LEU A 173 -24.99 11.25 13.43
N PRO A 174 -25.28 11.87 14.58
CA PRO A 174 -24.34 11.97 15.69
C PRO A 174 -23.83 10.61 16.20
N VAL A 175 -24.70 9.62 16.30
CA VAL A 175 -24.32 8.26 16.73
C VAL A 175 -23.34 7.64 15.74
N VAL A 176 -23.65 7.68 14.44
CA VAL A 176 -22.75 7.17 13.40
C VAL A 176 -21.40 7.89 13.42
N ALA A 177 -21.39 9.22 13.60
CA ALA A 177 -20.17 10.00 13.69
C ALA A 177 -19.28 9.56 14.86
N VAL A 178 -19.87 9.37 16.06
CA VAL A 178 -19.16 8.89 17.24
C VAL A 178 -18.65 7.47 17.04
N VAL A 179 -19.45 6.58 16.50
CA VAL A 179 -19.06 5.18 16.21
C VAL A 179 -17.88 5.11 15.26
N VAL A 180 -17.94 5.83 14.14
CA VAL A 180 -16.84 5.88 13.15
C VAL A 180 -15.58 6.44 13.80
N THR A 181 -15.67 7.59 14.45
CA THR A 181 -14.51 8.26 15.08
C THR A 181 -13.86 7.36 16.14
N LEU A 182 -14.64 6.78 17.05
CA LEU A 182 -14.11 5.90 18.08
C LEU A 182 -13.52 4.61 17.48
N SER A 183 -14.12 4.09 16.40
CA SER A 183 -13.55 2.92 15.72
C SER A 183 -12.16 3.21 15.13
N PHE A 184 -11.91 4.40 14.57
CA PHE A 184 -10.58 4.81 14.11
C PHE A 184 -9.60 5.00 15.27
N ILE A 185 -10.02 5.64 16.38
CA ILE A 185 -9.16 5.81 17.56
C ILE A 185 -8.71 4.45 18.12
N ILE A 186 -9.59 3.46 18.11
CA ILE A 186 -9.27 2.10 18.58
C ILE A 186 -8.41 1.37 17.53
N SER A 187 -8.73 1.50 16.25
CA SER A 187 -8.07 0.78 15.17
C SER A 187 -6.61 1.23 14.98
N ALA A 188 -6.30 2.51 15.15
CA ALA A 188 -4.97 3.04 14.89
C ALA A 188 -3.86 2.37 15.74
N PRO A 189 -3.97 2.28 17.08
CA PRO A 189 -2.97 1.55 17.88
C PRO A 189 -3.01 0.04 17.61
N LEU A 190 -4.18 -0.56 17.39
CA LEU A 190 -4.27 -1.98 17.06
C LEU A 190 -3.52 -2.33 15.78
N ASN A 191 -3.66 -1.53 14.73
CA ASN A 191 -2.93 -1.74 13.48
C ASN A 191 -1.42 -1.51 13.65
N ARG A 192 -1.01 -0.52 14.45
CA ARG A 192 0.41 -0.28 14.73
C ARG A 192 1.09 -1.49 15.40
N PHE A 193 0.39 -2.17 16.28
CA PHE A 193 0.90 -3.35 17.01
C PHE A 193 0.40 -4.68 16.44
N ALA A 194 -0.13 -4.69 15.20
CA ALA A 194 -0.77 -5.87 14.62
C ALA A 194 0.18 -7.07 14.52
N HIS A 195 1.46 -6.85 14.19
CA HIS A 195 2.47 -7.89 14.09
C HIS A 195 2.80 -8.51 15.47
N ASP A 196 2.98 -7.68 16.49
CA ASP A 196 3.25 -8.14 17.86
C ASP A 196 2.04 -8.89 18.42
N LEU A 197 0.85 -8.39 18.10
CA LEU A 197 -0.39 -9.00 18.52
C LEU A 197 -0.60 -10.37 17.85
N TYR A 198 -0.30 -10.47 16.56
CA TYR A 198 -0.29 -11.75 15.87
C TYR A 198 0.69 -12.73 16.51
N ALA A 199 1.93 -12.33 16.74
CA ALA A 199 2.95 -13.19 17.35
C ALA A 199 2.51 -13.75 18.72
N ARG A 200 1.77 -12.95 19.50
CA ARG A 200 1.22 -13.39 20.80
C ARG A 200 0.10 -14.42 20.65
N PHE A 201 -0.74 -14.29 19.63
CA PHE A 201 -1.89 -15.17 19.39
C PHE A 201 -1.64 -16.25 18.33
N GLU A 202 -0.47 -16.27 17.70
CA GLU A 202 -0.10 -17.22 16.65
C GLU A 202 -0.44 -18.68 16.99
N PRO A 203 -0.11 -19.24 18.19
CA PRO A 203 -0.40 -20.64 18.52
C PRO A 203 -1.90 -20.99 18.50
N LEU A 204 -2.75 -19.98 18.74
CA LEU A 204 -4.20 -20.12 18.68
C LEU A 204 -4.70 -19.98 17.24
N LEU A 205 -4.24 -18.97 16.52
CA LEU A 205 -4.73 -18.59 15.20
C LEU A 205 -4.36 -19.62 14.13
N VAL A 206 -3.15 -20.18 14.20
CA VAL A 206 -2.68 -21.23 13.28
C VAL A 206 -3.50 -22.50 13.34
N ARG A 207 -4.19 -22.79 14.48
CA ARG A 207 -5.10 -23.95 14.60
C ARG A 207 -6.28 -23.90 13.64
N PHE A 208 -6.65 -22.70 13.18
CA PHE A 208 -7.73 -22.51 12.22
C PHE A 208 -7.25 -22.59 10.76
N GLU A 209 -5.93 -22.64 10.51
CA GLU A 209 -5.40 -22.82 9.15
C GLU A 209 -5.86 -24.15 8.57
N ARG A 210 -6.28 -24.12 7.31
CA ARG A 210 -6.55 -25.33 6.54
C ARG A 210 -5.27 -25.84 5.90
N GLY A 211 -5.13 -27.17 5.79
CA GLY A 211 -3.94 -27.82 5.24
C GLY A 211 -3.63 -27.44 3.79
N ASP A 212 -4.68 -27.20 2.98
CA ASP A 212 -4.55 -26.76 1.59
C ASP A 212 -4.53 -25.22 1.56
N ARG A 213 -3.41 -24.65 1.15
CA ARG A 213 -3.22 -23.19 1.03
C ARG A 213 -3.70 -22.66 -0.30
N HIS A 214 -4.06 -21.38 -0.31
CA HIS A 214 -4.30 -20.65 -1.54
C HIS A 214 -3.06 -20.73 -2.47
N PRO A 215 -3.22 -20.84 -3.80
CA PRO A 215 -2.09 -20.91 -4.73
C PRO A 215 -1.05 -19.81 -4.55
N ASP A 216 -1.48 -18.60 -4.20
CA ASP A 216 -0.60 -17.43 -3.99
C ASP A 216 0.18 -17.50 -2.66
N GLU A 217 -0.17 -18.40 -1.75
CA GLU A 217 0.48 -18.58 -0.44
C GLU A 217 1.30 -19.88 -0.32
N GLN A 218 1.68 -20.48 -1.44
CA GLN A 218 2.50 -21.69 -1.44
C GLN A 218 3.91 -21.44 -0.90
N PRO A 219 4.55 -22.44 -0.24
CA PRO A 219 5.89 -22.28 0.32
C PRO A 219 6.91 -21.98 -0.77
N LEU A 220 7.75 -21.00 -0.50
CA LEU A 220 8.84 -20.58 -1.37
C LEU A 220 9.94 -21.62 -1.46
N THR A 221 10.18 -22.16 -2.65
CA THR A 221 11.38 -22.94 -2.93
C THR A 221 12.47 -22.05 -3.49
N LEU A 222 13.54 -21.84 -2.75
CA LEU A 222 14.72 -21.08 -3.20
C LEU A 222 15.54 -21.85 -4.28
N GLY A 223 15.20 -23.11 -4.57
CA GLY A 223 15.73 -23.91 -5.67
C GLY A 223 17.24 -23.98 -5.75
N GLY A 224 17.93 -24.02 -4.61
CA GLY A 224 19.38 -24.14 -4.54
C GLY A 224 20.15 -22.85 -4.80
N ALA A 225 19.51 -21.68 -4.60
CA ALA A 225 20.19 -20.40 -4.64
C ALA A 225 21.27 -20.31 -3.55
N SER A 226 22.39 -19.65 -3.88
CA SER A 226 23.47 -19.34 -2.94
C SER A 226 23.34 -17.95 -2.36
N VAL A 227 22.62 -17.06 -3.03
CA VAL A 227 22.35 -15.69 -2.56
C VAL A 227 20.84 -15.40 -2.68
N LEU A 228 20.31 -14.79 -1.63
CA LEU A 228 18.94 -14.29 -1.55
C LEU A 228 18.97 -12.75 -1.53
N VAL A 229 18.24 -12.10 -2.43
CA VAL A 229 18.06 -10.65 -2.44
C VAL A 229 16.63 -10.33 -2.03
N ILE A 230 16.46 -9.57 -0.95
CA ILE A 230 15.16 -9.15 -0.41
C ILE A 230 14.95 -7.66 -0.70
N GLY A 231 13.89 -7.37 -1.46
CA GLY A 231 13.59 -6.05 -2.01
C GLY A 231 14.14 -5.87 -3.42
N MET A 232 13.34 -6.17 -4.44
CA MET A 232 13.73 -6.07 -5.85
C MET A 232 13.39 -4.69 -6.45
N GLY A 233 13.71 -3.62 -5.69
CA GLY A 233 13.74 -2.26 -6.19
C GLY A 233 14.99 -2.00 -7.05
N ARG A 234 15.33 -0.72 -7.30
CA ARG A 234 16.49 -0.35 -8.15
C ARG A 234 17.81 -0.95 -7.65
N ILE A 235 18.08 -0.85 -6.34
CA ILE A 235 19.32 -1.37 -5.74
C ILE A 235 19.33 -2.89 -5.80
N GLY A 236 18.25 -3.55 -5.35
CA GLY A 236 18.18 -5.01 -5.34
C GLY A 236 18.27 -5.62 -6.74
N THR A 237 17.67 -4.98 -7.73
CA THR A 237 17.79 -5.39 -9.15
C THR A 237 19.23 -5.28 -9.64
N ALA A 238 19.93 -4.18 -9.35
CA ALA A 238 21.31 -4.00 -9.75
C ALA A 238 22.24 -5.04 -9.08
N VAL A 239 22.03 -5.32 -7.80
CA VAL A 239 22.76 -6.37 -7.06
C VAL A 239 22.48 -7.74 -7.67
N PHE A 240 21.22 -8.05 -7.95
CA PHE A 240 20.79 -9.31 -8.56
C PHE A 240 21.48 -9.52 -9.91
N ASP A 241 21.43 -8.53 -10.80
CA ASP A 241 21.99 -8.61 -12.14
C ASP A 241 23.54 -8.75 -12.10
N ARG A 242 24.19 -7.99 -11.20
CA ARG A 242 25.65 -8.07 -11.04
C ARG A 242 26.11 -9.44 -10.52
N LEU A 243 25.38 -10.02 -9.55
CA LEU A 243 25.67 -11.35 -9.02
C LEU A 243 25.40 -12.44 -10.07
N THR A 244 24.34 -12.29 -10.85
CA THR A 244 24.00 -13.23 -11.94
C THR A 244 25.06 -13.19 -13.03
N ALA A 245 25.55 -12.00 -13.39
CA ALA A 245 26.67 -11.85 -14.34
C ALA A 245 27.98 -12.48 -13.84
N ALA A 246 28.14 -12.64 -12.52
CA ALA A 246 29.24 -13.37 -11.88
C ALA A 246 28.90 -14.87 -11.66
N GLU A 247 27.96 -15.42 -12.42
CA GLU A 247 27.54 -16.84 -12.39
C GLU A 247 27.04 -17.32 -11.02
N THR A 248 26.63 -16.39 -10.15
CA THR A 248 26.10 -16.73 -8.83
C THR A 248 24.62 -17.09 -8.95
N LYS A 249 24.20 -18.17 -8.29
CA LYS A 249 22.78 -18.55 -8.25
C LYS A 249 22.02 -17.66 -7.28
N VAL A 250 21.28 -16.69 -7.83
CA VAL A 250 20.53 -15.69 -7.07
C VAL A 250 19.03 -15.94 -7.16
N VAL A 251 18.33 -15.68 -6.09
CA VAL A 251 16.85 -15.56 -6.05
C VAL A 251 16.50 -14.22 -5.43
N GLY A 252 15.59 -13.50 -6.07
CA GLY A 252 15.02 -12.27 -5.54
C GLY A 252 13.68 -12.51 -4.84
N ILE A 253 13.38 -11.68 -3.86
CA ILE A 253 12.06 -11.60 -3.21
C ILE A 253 11.61 -10.16 -3.20
N ASP A 254 10.33 -9.93 -3.51
CA ASP A 254 9.68 -8.62 -3.33
C ASP A 254 8.24 -8.83 -2.82
N ALA A 255 7.80 -7.95 -1.94
CA ALA A 255 6.43 -7.95 -1.41
C ALA A 255 5.43 -7.24 -2.33
N ASP A 256 5.90 -6.64 -3.43
CA ASP A 256 5.05 -5.97 -4.43
C ASP A 256 4.81 -6.91 -5.63
N PRO A 257 3.60 -7.50 -5.74
CA PRO A 257 3.29 -8.41 -6.85
C PRO A 257 3.34 -7.73 -8.22
N SER A 258 3.17 -6.41 -8.29
CA SER A 258 3.19 -5.67 -9.56
C SER A 258 4.59 -5.67 -10.23
N LYS A 259 5.65 -5.83 -9.46
CA LYS A 259 7.03 -5.89 -9.96
C LYS A 259 7.43 -7.27 -10.48
N LEU A 260 6.77 -8.34 -9.98
CA LEU A 260 7.17 -9.71 -10.33
C LEU A 260 7.08 -10.01 -11.81
N GLU A 261 6.03 -9.53 -12.47
CA GLU A 261 5.83 -9.77 -13.90
C GLU A 261 6.96 -9.13 -14.73
N SER A 262 7.34 -7.90 -14.40
CA SER A 262 8.46 -7.19 -15.02
C SER A 262 9.80 -7.92 -14.84
N HIS A 263 10.05 -8.43 -13.62
CA HIS A 263 11.29 -9.19 -13.35
C HIS A 263 11.30 -10.53 -14.06
N ARG A 264 10.18 -11.24 -14.11
CA ARG A 264 10.05 -12.51 -14.83
C ARG A 264 10.25 -12.31 -16.35
N GLY A 265 9.66 -11.26 -16.90
CA GLY A 265 9.85 -10.87 -18.29
C GLY A 265 11.31 -10.55 -18.64
N ALA A 266 12.08 -10.06 -17.67
CA ALA A 266 13.53 -9.83 -17.80
C ALA A 266 14.38 -11.08 -17.47
N GLY A 267 13.77 -12.26 -17.31
CA GLY A 267 14.49 -13.52 -17.04
C GLY A 267 15.01 -13.65 -15.60
N ARG A 268 14.62 -12.75 -14.68
CA ARG A 268 15.06 -12.81 -13.28
C ARG A 268 14.19 -13.76 -12.49
N ARG A 269 14.80 -14.61 -11.66
CA ARG A 269 14.09 -15.47 -10.75
C ARG A 269 13.69 -14.69 -9.50
N VAL A 270 12.50 -14.10 -9.52
CA VAL A 270 11.91 -13.35 -8.42
C VAL A 270 10.61 -13.99 -7.98
N VAL A 271 10.42 -14.07 -6.67
CA VAL A 271 9.27 -14.72 -6.04
C VAL A 271 8.60 -13.73 -5.10
N PHE A 272 7.26 -13.79 -5.04
CA PHE A 272 6.50 -13.02 -4.08
C PHE A 272 6.74 -13.57 -2.67
N ALA A 273 7.22 -12.72 -1.77
CA ALA A 273 7.17 -12.94 -0.33
C ALA A 273 7.37 -11.64 0.42
N ASP A 274 6.78 -11.58 1.60
CA ASP A 274 6.94 -10.48 2.53
C ASP A 274 7.96 -10.87 3.62
N ALA A 275 9.02 -10.09 3.71
CA ALA A 275 10.05 -10.30 4.73
C ALA A 275 9.60 -9.89 6.15
N GLU A 276 8.48 -9.21 6.28
CA GLU A 276 7.85 -8.89 7.56
C GLU A 276 6.95 -10.03 8.06
N ASP A 277 6.63 -11.01 7.20
CA ASP A 277 5.86 -12.21 7.56
C ASP A 277 6.69 -13.19 8.41
N PRO A 278 6.39 -13.41 9.70
CA PRO A 278 7.08 -14.40 10.54
C PRO A 278 7.06 -15.81 9.95
N GLY A 279 5.98 -16.18 9.30
CA GLY A 279 5.83 -17.49 8.69
C GLY A 279 6.66 -17.69 7.43
N PHE A 280 7.15 -16.64 6.79
CA PHE A 280 8.17 -16.71 5.76
C PHE A 280 9.49 -17.24 6.35
N TRP A 281 9.97 -16.65 7.45
CA TRP A 281 11.21 -17.03 8.11
C TRP A 281 11.17 -18.44 8.68
N ALA A 282 10.04 -18.86 9.26
CA ALA A 282 9.86 -20.21 9.78
C ALA A 282 9.97 -21.33 8.72
N LYS A 283 9.78 -20.98 7.45
CA LYS A 283 9.81 -21.93 6.31
C LYS A 283 11.02 -21.77 5.42
N LEU A 284 11.79 -20.71 5.59
CA LEU A 284 12.98 -20.44 4.81
C LEU A 284 14.07 -21.47 5.12
N ARG A 285 14.39 -22.32 4.15
CA ARG A 285 15.48 -23.28 4.29
C ARG A 285 16.80 -22.62 3.94
N LEU A 286 17.56 -22.25 4.94
CA LEU A 286 18.83 -21.50 4.83
C LEU A 286 20.01 -22.35 4.32
N GLY A 287 19.91 -23.69 4.32
CA GLY A 287 21.03 -24.63 4.24
C GLY A 287 21.97 -24.54 3.03
N LYS A 288 21.61 -23.80 1.95
CA LYS A 288 22.50 -23.55 0.80
C LYS A 288 22.83 -22.09 0.60
N LEU A 289 22.22 -21.20 1.38
CA LEU A 289 22.48 -19.77 1.28
C LEU A 289 23.84 -19.44 1.91
N ARG A 290 24.63 -18.68 1.17
CA ARG A 290 25.91 -18.13 1.62
C ARG A 290 25.79 -16.66 2.01
N ALA A 291 24.85 -15.94 1.36
CA ALA A 291 24.58 -14.54 1.65
C ALA A 291 23.10 -14.19 1.48
N VAL A 292 22.65 -13.20 2.26
CA VAL A 292 21.37 -12.53 2.11
C VAL A 292 21.61 -11.03 1.96
N VAL A 293 20.99 -10.41 0.96
CA VAL A 293 21.11 -8.97 0.70
C VAL A 293 19.76 -8.31 0.98
N LEU A 294 19.74 -7.35 1.87
CA LEU A 294 18.54 -6.60 2.28
C LEU A 294 18.60 -5.21 1.65
N THR A 295 17.65 -4.95 0.74
CA THR A 295 17.55 -3.68 0.01
C THR A 295 16.17 -3.04 0.12
N MET A 296 15.37 -3.48 1.13
CA MET A 296 14.11 -2.86 1.48
C MET A 296 14.36 -1.41 1.94
N PRO A 297 13.43 -0.47 1.66
CA PRO A 297 13.63 0.93 2.02
C PRO A 297 13.48 1.21 3.53
N GLU A 298 12.73 0.39 4.26
CA GLU A 298 12.36 0.60 5.66
C GLU A 298 13.44 0.06 6.61
N PRO A 299 14.05 0.90 7.47
CA PRO A 299 15.08 0.47 8.42
C PRO A 299 14.59 -0.58 9.42
N ASP A 300 13.37 -0.43 9.90
CA ASP A 300 12.79 -1.36 10.88
C ASP A 300 12.62 -2.76 10.28
N ALA A 301 12.18 -2.85 9.02
CA ALA A 301 12.08 -4.11 8.28
C ALA A 301 13.46 -4.75 8.05
N GLN A 302 14.49 -3.96 7.75
CA GLN A 302 15.87 -4.45 7.62
C GLN A 302 16.41 -5.02 8.95
N CYS A 303 16.19 -4.30 10.05
CA CYS A 303 16.57 -4.76 11.39
C CYS A 303 15.82 -6.04 11.79
N TRP A 304 14.53 -6.07 11.54
CA TRP A 304 13.68 -7.25 11.77
C TRP A 304 14.18 -8.46 10.99
N ALA A 305 14.33 -8.35 9.67
CA ALA A 305 14.81 -9.41 8.81
C ALA A 305 16.20 -9.93 9.23
N THR A 306 17.11 -9.02 9.60
CA THR A 306 18.45 -9.37 10.10
C THR A 306 18.37 -10.19 11.37
N ARG A 307 17.55 -9.80 12.34
CA ARG A 307 17.34 -10.54 13.59
C ARG A 307 16.73 -11.91 13.34
N GLN A 308 15.74 -12.02 12.44
CA GLN A 308 15.12 -13.32 12.09
C GLN A 308 16.13 -14.28 11.45
N LEU A 309 16.98 -13.79 10.54
CA LEU A 309 18.06 -14.59 9.97
C LEU A 309 19.03 -15.11 11.03
N ARG A 310 19.47 -14.27 11.95
CA ARG A 310 20.38 -14.67 13.03
C ARG A 310 19.70 -15.62 14.02
N ALA A 311 18.44 -15.37 14.37
CA ALA A 311 17.65 -16.26 15.23
C ALA A 311 17.43 -17.65 14.60
N ALA A 312 17.31 -17.71 13.27
CA ALA A 312 17.23 -18.96 12.52
C ALA A 312 18.59 -19.67 12.33
N GLY A 313 19.68 -19.17 12.95
CA GLY A 313 21.02 -19.77 12.88
C GLY A 313 21.77 -19.48 11.57
N PHE A 314 21.42 -18.46 10.83
CA PHE A 314 22.15 -18.09 9.63
C PHE A 314 23.49 -17.44 9.95
N GLU A 315 24.60 -18.12 9.65
CA GLU A 315 25.97 -17.66 9.89
C GLU A 315 26.59 -16.97 8.65
N GLY A 316 25.92 -16.99 7.51
CA GLY A 316 26.39 -16.39 6.28
C GLY A 316 26.41 -14.86 6.30
N VAL A 317 26.82 -14.26 5.20
CA VAL A 317 26.89 -12.80 5.04
C VAL A 317 25.49 -12.21 4.96
N ILE A 318 25.19 -11.26 5.83
CA ILE A 318 24.00 -10.39 5.72
C ILE A 318 24.47 -9.02 5.29
N ALA A 319 24.21 -8.67 4.01
CA ALA A 319 24.52 -7.39 3.45
C ALA A 319 23.28 -6.50 3.46
N VAL A 320 23.40 -5.28 3.94
CA VAL A 320 22.28 -4.35 4.06
C VAL A 320 22.60 -3.04 3.35
N SER A 321 21.70 -2.60 2.47
CA SER A 321 21.79 -1.29 1.84
C SER A 321 21.04 -0.25 2.68
N THR A 322 21.77 0.67 3.30
CA THR A 322 21.21 1.76 4.10
C THR A 322 21.14 3.06 3.30
N ARG A 323 20.36 4.02 3.81
CA ARG A 323 20.25 5.38 3.27
C ARG A 323 20.69 6.45 4.26
N SER A 324 21.06 6.07 5.47
CA SER A 324 21.38 6.99 6.56
C SER A 324 22.34 6.35 7.54
N ARG A 325 23.35 7.10 7.97
CA ARG A 325 24.31 6.69 8.99
C ARG A 325 23.68 6.31 10.34
N HIS A 326 22.53 6.92 10.66
CA HIS A 326 21.81 6.54 11.88
C HIS A 326 21.31 5.08 11.82
N THR A 327 20.85 4.65 10.64
CA THR A 327 20.38 3.29 10.41
C THR A 327 21.51 2.26 10.43
N GLU A 328 22.74 2.64 10.08
CA GLU A 328 23.89 1.73 10.08
C GLU A 328 24.13 1.06 11.44
N ASN A 329 24.11 1.84 12.52
CA ASN A 329 24.33 1.32 13.87
C ASN A 329 23.20 0.34 14.25
N GLN A 330 21.95 0.66 13.95
CA GLN A 330 20.80 -0.21 14.26
C GLN A 330 20.88 -1.56 13.55
N VAL A 331 21.27 -1.55 12.27
CA VAL A 331 21.38 -2.77 11.46
C VAL A 331 22.60 -3.60 11.87
N LYS A 332 23.69 -2.93 12.25
CA LYS A 332 24.90 -3.57 12.79
C LYS A 332 24.59 -4.28 14.10
N ASP A 333 23.90 -3.61 15.03
CA ASP A 333 23.48 -4.18 16.30
C ASP A 333 22.49 -5.35 16.12
N ALA A 334 21.71 -5.33 15.03
CA ALA A 334 20.84 -6.44 14.65
C ALA A 334 21.61 -7.67 14.11
N GLY A 335 22.90 -7.54 13.77
CA GLY A 335 23.76 -8.63 13.30
C GLY A 335 24.11 -8.63 11.82
N ALA A 336 23.98 -7.49 11.11
CA ALA A 336 24.43 -7.36 9.73
C ALA A 336 25.95 -7.49 9.63
N THR A 337 26.43 -8.15 8.55
CA THR A 337 27.84 -8.39 8.31
C THR A 337 28.48 -7.31 7.44
N LEU A 338 27.73 -6.86 6.43
CA LEU A 338 28.15 -5.84 5.47
C LEU A 338 27.07 -4.75 5.40
N ILE A 339 27.49 -3.53 5.61
CA ILE A 339 26.59 -2.37 5.51
C ILE A 339 27.10 -1.48 4.40
N TYR A 340 26.22 -1.08 3.51
CA TYR A 340 26.53 -0.29 2.33
C TYR A 340 25.62 0.92 2.27
N ASP A 341 26.19 2.12 2.46
CA ASP A 341 25.44 3.36 2.25
C ASP A 341 25.31 3.65 0.76
N ALA A 342 24.10 3.54 0.26
CA ALA A 342 23.80 3.72 -1.15
C ALA A 342 23.99 5.18 -1.62
N HIS A 343 23.81 6.16 -0.73
CA HIS A 343 23.98 7.58 -1.05
C HIS A 343 25.44 7.98 -1.09
N ASP A 344 26.22 7.57 -0.09
CA ASP A 344 27.65 7.83 -0.05
C ASP A 344 28.35 7.16 -1.25
N ALA A 345 27.99 5.93 -1.55
CA ALA A 345 28.54 5.21 -2.70
C ALA A 345 28.16 5.86 -4.05
N ALA A 346 26.94 6.33 -4.19
CA ALA A 346 26.50 7.06 -5.38
C ALA A 346 27.28 8.38 -5.53
N GLY A 347 27.50 9.10 -4.42
CA GLY A 347 28.31 10.32 -4.39
C GLY A 347 29.76 10.08 -4.80
N LEU A 348 30.40 9.05 -4.22
CA LEU A 348 31.75 8.67 -4.58
C LEU A 348 31.87 8.23 -6.04
N GLY A 349 30.93 7.43 -6.53
CA GLY A 349 30.89 6.98 -7.92
C GLY A 349 30.72 8.15 -8.90
N LEU A 350 29.83 9.10 -8.60
CA LEU A 350 29.66 10.30 -9.41
C LEU A 350 30.93 11.17 -9.43
N GLY A 351 31.55 11.35 -8.25
CA GLY A 351 32.81 12.10 -8.14
C GLY A 351 33.93 11.47 -8.98
N GLN A 352 34.09 10.15 -8.91
CA GLN A 352 35.07 9.43 -9.69
C GLN A 352 34.79 9.54 -11.20
N ALA A 353 33.54 9.40 -11.61
CA ALA A 353 33.14 9.56 -13.02
C ALA A 353 33.43 10.98 -13.53
N LEU A 354 33.17 12.01 -12.71
CA LEU A 354 33.46 13.40 -13.05
C LEU A 354 34.97 13.64 -13.23
N ILE A 355 35.80 13.13 -12.31
CA ILE A 355 37.26 13.23 -12.40
C ILE A 355 37.73 12.61 -13.72
N THR A 356 37.25 11.41 -14.06
CA THR A 356 37.60 10.74 -15.31
C THR A 356 37.23 11.56 -16.56
N CYS A 357 36.07 12.22 -16.54
CA CYS A 357 35.64 13.11 -17.63
C CYS A 357 36.51 14.37 -17.70
N LEU A 358 36.90 14.98 -16.58
CA LEU A 358 37.77 16.17 -16.54
C LEU A 358 39.18 15.86 -17.04
N ASP A 359 39.69 14.64 -16.83
CA ASP A 359 40.97 14.17 -17.31
C ASP A 359 40.94 13.72 -18.79
N GLY A 360 39.84 13.97 -19.52
CA GLY A 360 39.72 13.65 -20.95
C GLY A 360 39.44 12.17 -21.23
N GLY A 361 39.10 11.38 -20.22
CA GLY A 361 38.69 9.99 -20.39
C GLY A 361 37.28 9.87 -20.94
N PRO A 362 36.91 8.72 -21.55
CA PRO A 362 35.55 8.49 -22.01
C PRO A 362 34.57 8.56 -20.86
N SER A 363 33.39 9.19 -21.08
CA SER A 363 32.32 9.36 -20.12
C SER A 363 31.56 8.05 -19.82
N GLU A 364 32.28 6.92 -19.78
CA GLU A 364 31.68 5.63 -19.48
C GLU A 364 31.46 5.50 -17.96
N ASN A 365 30.22 5.33 -17.58
CA ASN A 365 29.86 5.01 -16.18
C ASN A 365 30.42 3.62 -15.83
N PRO A 366 31.46 3.50 -14.97
CA PRO A 366 32.07 2.21 -14.64
C PRO A 366 31.10 1.22 -13.97
N ALA A 367 29.94 1.68 -13.53
CA ALA A 367 28.89 0.84 -12.96
C ALA A 367 28.00 0.16 -14.02
N LEU A 368 28.14 0.48 -15.31
CA LEU A 368 27.38 -0.12 -16.42
C LEU A 368 28.16 -1.20 -17.19
N ARG A 369 29.39 -1.52 -16.75
CA ARG A 369 30.18 -2.68 -17.20
C ARG A 369 30.03 -3.87 -16.20
#